data_e74da879f634b4a9843e3a174a59d593
#
_entry.id   e74da879f634b4a9843e3a174a59d593
#
_cell.length_a   1.000
_cell.length_b   1.000
_cell.length_c   1.000
_cell.angle_alpha   90.00
_cell.angle_beta   90.00
_cell.angle_gamma   90.00
#
_symmetry.space_group_name_H-M   'P 1'
#
loop_
_entity.id
_entity.type
_entity.pdbx_description
1 polymer ?
#
loop_
_entity_poly.entity_id
_entity_poly.type
_entity_poly.pdbx_seq_one_letter_code
_entity_poly.pdbx_strand_id
1 'polypeptide(L)'
;MCQNEQELRSAIGKISSPQIMIQHFVDKQNEMALEGYTINHGRDMQIVTQLTWKYLIQGYYSPYHDVCMFTDREMERKLQAMFEEIGFEGIFEVEFLIDKDGTFYFMETNFRASAWNPTGKFAGMPLDYLWVKGMENGCIDSSDRKEFEPFTSMSEVIDYGKRVEGGMVNIAEWLRDFKDAKCVYIYDKEDRAPWDEVVNNFDNFK
;
A
#
# COMPACT_ATOMS: atom_id res chain seq x y z
N MET A 1 6.00 16.55 -16.73
CA MET A 1 4.80 16.26 -17.55
C MET A 1 4.96 16.98 -18.87
N CYS A 2 4.59 16.33 -19.98
CA CYS A 2 4.66 16.91 -21.32
C CYS A 2 3.24 16.96 -21.89
N GLN A 3 2.82 18.11 -22.43
CA GLN A 3 1.48 18.33 -22.96
C GLN A 3 1.40 18.04 -24.48
N ASN A 4 2.54 17.97 -25.15
CA ASN A 4 2.63 17.78 -26.59
C ASN A 4 3.97 17.13 -26.98
N GLU A 5 4.07 16.75 -28.26
CA GLU A 5 5.26 16.08 -28.79
C GLU A 5 6.53 16.95 -28.72
N GLN A 6 6.43 18.26 -28.89
CA GLN A 6 7.59 19.15 -28.82
C GLN A 6 8.18 19.20 -27.41
N GLU A 7 7.34 19.28 -26.39
CA GLU A 7 7.76 19.21 -25.00
C GLU A 7 8.37 17.85 -24.65
N LEU A 8 7.77 16.75 -25.14
CA LEU A 8 8.31 15.42 -24.95
C LEU A 8 9.71 15.28 -25.57
N ARG A 9 9.89 15.71 -26.82
CA ARG A 9 11.21 15.70 -27.47
C ARG A 9 12.25 16.54 -26.73
N SER A 10 11.85 17.72 -26.24
CA SER A 10 12.71 18.57 -25.42
C SER A 10 13.08 17.91 -24.09
N ALA A 11 12.15 17.22 -23.44
CA ALA A 11 12.40 16.51 -22.19
C ALA A 11 13.34 15.31 -22.39
N ILE A 12 13.10 14.51 -23.42
CA ILE A 12 13.98 13.39 -23.81
C ILE A 12 15.42 13.87 -24.03
N GLY A 13 15.60 15.00 -24.74
CA GLY A 13 16.93 15.55 -25.00
C GLY A 13 17.71 16.01 -23.76
N LYS A 14 17.05 16.12 -22.60
CA LYS A 14 17.67 16.47 -21.30
C LYS A 14 18.04 15.26 -20.45
N ILE A 15 17.59 14.07 -20.85
CA ILE A 15 17.82 12.83 -20.10
C ILE A 15 19.06 12.15 -20.67
N SER A 16 20.06 11.93 -19.83
CA SER A 16 21.32 11.27 -20.22
C SER A 16 21.27 9.74 -20.13
N SER A 17 20.16 9.16 -19.63
CA SER A 17 19.99 7.71 -19.54
C SER A 17 19.79 7.10 -20.94
N PRO A 18 20.41 5.94 -21.24
CA PRO A 18 20.19 5.22 -22.50
C PRO A 18 18.78 4.61 -22.60
N GLN A 19 18.09 4.47 -21.47
CA GLN A 19 16.72 3.96 -21.41
C GLN A 19 15.84 4.96 -20.67
N ILE A 20 14.66 5.21 -21.23
CA ILE A 20 13.64 6.10 -20.65
C ILE A 20 12.30 5.38 -20.61
N MET A 21 11.50 5.71 -19.62
CA MET A 21 10.11 5.28 -19.54
C MET A 21 9.19 6.45 -19.90
N ILE A 22 8.21 6.20 -20.74
CA ILE A 22 7.15 7.15 -21.08
C ILE A 22 5.84 6.52 -20.65
N GLN A 23 5.11 7.20 -19.76
CA GLN A 23 3.84 6.72 -19.22
C GLN A 23 2.73 7.72 -19.52
N HIS A 24 1.50 7.21 -19.56
CA HIS A 24 0.31 8.06 -19.56
C HIS A 24 0.26 8.85 -18.25
N PHE A 25 0.02 10.15 -18.34
CA PHE A 25 -0.21 10.95 -17.14
C PHE A 25 -1.65 10.76 -16.67
N VAL A 26 -1.80 10.38 -15.40
CA VAL A 26 -3.08 10.26 -14.73
C VAL A 26 -3.24 11.46 -13.79
N ASP A 27 -4.30 12.24 -13.97
CA ASP A 27 -4.69 13.28 -13.01
C ASP A 27 -5.36 12.62 -11.80
N LYS A 28 -4.50 12.08 -10.94
CA LYS A 28 -4.94 11.27 -9.80
C LYS A 28 -5.72 12.08 -8.78
N GLN A 29 -6.81 11.51 -8.31
CA GLN A 29 -7.60 11.99 -7.19
C GLN A 29 -7.39 11.17 -5.93
N ASN A 30 -6.93 9.93 -6.07
CA ASN A 30 -6.56 9.07 -4.95
C ASN A 30 -5.62 7.95 -5.43
N GLU A 31 -5.17 7.14 -4.49
CA GLU A 31 -4.39 5.94 -4.72
C GLU A 31 -4.98 4.77 -3.94
N MET A 32 -4.73 3.56 -4.44
CA MET A 32 -5.11 2.31 -3.81
C MET A 32 -3.93 1.35 -3.86
N ALA A 33 -3.70 0.63 -2.78
CA ALA A 33 -2.79 -0.51 -2.75
C ALA A 33 -3.55 -1.79 -2.40
N LEU A 34 -3.14 -2.89 -3.00
CA LEU A 34 -3.61 -4.25 -2.69
C LEU A 34 -2.42 -5.04 -2.16
N GLU A 35 -2.56 -5.61 -0.97
CA GLU A 35 -1.59 -6.53 -0.41
C GLU A 35 -2.07 -7.96 -0.50
N GLY A 36 -1.16 -8.85 -0.84
CA GLY A 36 -1.47 -10.25 -0.98
C GLY A 36 -0.22 -11.13 -1.14
N TYR A 37 -0.45 -12.38 -1.47
CA TYR A 37 0.61 -13.33 -1.72
C TYR A 37 0.24 -14.33 -2.80
N THR A 38 1.25 -14.91 -3.44
CA THR A 38 1.11 -15.98 -4.42
C THR A 38 1.95 -17.18 -4.05
N ILE A 39 1.50 -18.35 -4.48
CA ILE A 39 2.22 -19.62 -4.45
C ILE A 39 2.04 -20.35 -5.78
N ASN A 40 2.71 -21.48 -5.96
CA ASN A 40 2.59 -22.33 -7.15
C ASN A 40 2.86 -21.57 -8.46
N HIS A 41 3.93 -20.73 -8.48
CA HIS A 41 4.31 -19.89 -9.62
C HIS A 41 3.17 -18.93 -10.05
N GLY A 42 2.52 -18.28 -9.10
CA GLY A 42 1.47 -17.29 -9.33
C GLY A 42 0.08 -17.87 -9.64
N ARG A 43 -0.06 -19.19 -9.75
CA ARG A 43 -1.34 -19.84 -10.08
C ARG A 43 -2.37 -19.75 -8.96
N ASP A 44 -1.89 -19.70 -7.72
CA ASP A 44 -2.73 -19.49 -6.55
C ASP A 44 -2.38 -18.14 -5.94
N MET A 45 -3.41 -17.31 -5.74
CA MET A 45 -3.25 -15.94 -5.21
C MET A 45 -4.33 -15.65 -4.18
N GLN A 46 -3.95 -14.95 -3.12
CA GLN A 46 -4.89 -14.33 -2.20
C GLN A 46 -4.56 -12.86 -2.01
N ILE A 47 -5.53 -11.98 -2.26
CA ILE A 47 -5.49 -10.58 -1.82
C ILE A 47 -6.04 -10.54 -0.40
N VAL A 48 -5.29 -9.95 0.51
CA VAL A 48 -5.57 -9.90 1.95
C VAL A 48 -6.24 -8.60 2.32
N THR A 49 -5.68 -7.46 1.92
CA THR A 49 -6.21 -6.14 2.23
C THR A 49 -6.18 -5.22 1.01
N GLN A 50 -7.15 -4.31 0.97
CA GLN A 50 -7.16 -3.13 0.13
C GLN A 50 -6.96 -1.91 1.02
N LEU A 51 -6.01 -1.06 0.65
CA LEU A 51 -5.77 0.23 1.28
C LEU A 51 -6.14 1.35 0.32
N THR A 52 -6.81 2.38 0.85
CA THR A 52 -7.12 3.61 0.09
C THR A 52 -6.65 4.80 0.91
N TRP A 53 -6.00 5.77 0.28
CA TRP A 53 -5.41 6.90 0.98
C TRP A 53 -6.50 7.83 1.53
N LYS A 54 -6.40 8.20 2.80
CA LYS A 54 -7.30 9.18 3.45
C LYS A 54 -7.09 10.60 2.92
N TYR A 55 -5.89 10.90 2.46
CA TYR A 55 -5.51 12.18 1.88
C TYR A 55 -4.30 12.01 0.97
N LEU A 56 -4.08 12.94 0.07
CA LEU A 56 -2.93 12.97 -0.82
C LEU A 56 -1.91 14.00 -0.36
N ILE A 57 -0.63 13.64 -0.47
CA ILE A 57 0.50 14.58 -0.32
C ILE A 57 1.24 14.61 -1.65
N GLN A 58 1.49 15.80 -2.18
CA GLN A 58 2.24 15.94 -3.42
C GLN A 58 3.65 15.34 -3.28
N GLY A 59 3.96 14.37 -4.13
CA GLY A 59 5.28 13.71 -4.17
C GLY A 59 5.54 12.68 -3.08
N TYR A 60 4.52 12.33 -2.28
CA TYR A 60 4.61 11.31 -1.23
C TYR A 60 3.38 10.44 -1.19
N TYR A 61 3.54 9.22 -0.64
CA TYR A 61 2.42 8.39 -0.23
C TYR A 61 1.75 8.97 1.04
N SER A 62 0.46 8.73 1.20
CA SER A 62 -0.22 9.04 2.46
C SER A 62 0.09 7.95 3.50
N PRO A 63 0.47 8.31 4.72
CA PRO A 63 0.71 7.35 5.80
C PRO A 63 -0.56 6.98 6.59
N TYR A 64 -1.75 7.37 6.13
CA TYR A 64 -3.05 7.14 6.79
C TYR A 64 -4.06 6.62 5.77
N HIS A 65 -4.65 5.45 6.03
CA HIS A 65 -5.45 4.71 5.07
C HIS A 65 -6.77 4.24 5.64
N ASP A 66 -7.76 4.13 4.75
CA ASP A 66 -8.90 3.23 4.93
C ASP A 66 -8.49 1.83 4.46
N VAL A 67 -8.78 0.82 5.26
CA VAL A 67 -8.47 -0.59 4.99
C VAL A 67 -9.77 -1.36 4.92
N CYS A 68 -9.97 -2.11 3.83
CA CYS A 68 -11.15 -2.94 3.63
C CYS A 68 -10.82 -4.24 2.87
N MET A 69 -11.82 -5.08 2.74
CA MET A 69 -11.73 -6.27 1.89
C MET A 69 -11.73 -5.86 0.42
N PHE A 70 -10.88 -6.51 -0.38
CA PHE A 70 -10.95 -6.41 -1.82
C PHE A 70 -12.06 -7.30 -2.37
N THR A 71 -12.96 -6.72 -3.20
CA THR A 71 -14.15 -7.42 -3.67
C THR A 71 -14.30 -7.48 -5.20
N ASP A 72 -13.43 -6.79 -5.96
CA ASP A 72 -13.46 -6.81 -7.43
C ASP A 72 -12.88 -8.13 -7.97
N ARG A 73 -13.76 -9.08 -8.27
CA ARG A 73 -13.41 -10.41 -8.78
C ARG A 73 -12.84 -10.38 -10.20
N GLU A 74 -13.16 -9.36 -10.99
CA GLU A 74 -12.59 -9.24 -12.34
C GLU A 74 -11.15 -8.80 -12.27
N MET A 75 -10.86 -7.78 -11.46
CA MET A 75 -9.50 -7.33 -11.22
C MET A 75 -8.66 -8.42 -10.54
N GLU A 76 -9.21 -9.13 -9.55
CA GLU A 76 -8.53 -10.27 -8.89
C GLU A 76 -8.07 -11.31 -9.93
N ARG A 77 -8.94 -11.70 -10.87
CA ARG A 77 -8.57 -12.65 -11.95
C ARG A 77 -7.50 -12.11 -12.90
N LYS A 78 -7.54 -10.82 -13.23
CA LYS A 78 -6.52 -10.19 -14.08
C LYS A 78 -5.16 -10.17 -13.40
N LEU A 79 -5.13 -9.83 -12.11
CA LEU A 79 -3.90 -9.85 -11.32
C LEU A 79 -3.35 -11.27 -11.18
N GLN A 80 -4.19 -12.26 -10.91
CA GLN A 80 -3.76 -13.65 -10.85
C GLN A 80 -3.14 -14.11 -12.19
N ALA A 81 -3.77 -13.81 -13.31
CA ALA A 81 -3.22 -14.14 -14.63
C ALA A 81 -1.86 -13.46 -14.87
N MET A 82 -1.69 -12.22 -14.43
CA MET A 82 -0.42 -11.49 -14.49
C MET A 82 0.66 -12.19 -13.65
N PHE A 83 0.35 -12.58 -12.41
CA PHE A 83 1.31 -13.26 -11.54
C PHE A 83 1.67 -14.66 -12.05
N GLU A 84 0.72 -15.39 -12.64
CA GLU A 84 0.96 -16.69 -13.28
C GLU A 84 1.89 -16.56 -14.48
N GLU A 85 1.69 -15.54 -15.35
CA GLU A 85 2.56 -15.27 -16.50
C GLU A 85 3.98 -14.91 -16.08
N ILE A 86 4.13 -14.16 -14.98
CA ILE A 86 5.44 -13.80 -14.39
C ILE A 86 6.07 -15.01 -13.67
N GLY A 87 5.26 -15.95 -13.19
CA GLY A 87 5.69 -17.07 -12.36
C GLY A 87 6.13 -16.66 -10.96
N PHE A 88 5.57 -15.57 -10.40
CA PHE A 88 5.99 -15.04 -9.11
C PHE A 88 5.42 -15.83 -7.94
N GLU A 89 6.27 -16.17 -6.98
CA GLU A 89 5.90 -16.74 -5.68
C GLU A 89 6.40 -15.82 -4.57
N GLY A 90 5.50 -15.33 -3.75
CA GLY A 90 5.88 -14.41 -2.68
C GLY A 90 4.77 -13.47 -2.26
N ILE A 91 5.13 -12.59 -1.33
CA ILE A 91 4.29 -11.48 -0.90
C ILE A 91 4.42 -10.35 -1.92
N PHE A 92 3.30 -9.69 -2.21
CA PHE A 92 3.26 -8.57 -3.13
C PHE A 92 2.42 -7.41 -2.61
N GLU A 93 2.68 -6.25 -3.17
CA GLU A 93 1.82 -5.08 -3.14
C GLU A 93 1.61 -4.62 -4.58
N VAL A 94 0.35 -4.36 -4.96
CA VAL A 94 0.00 -3.78 -6.27
C VAL A 94 -0.61 -2.41 -6.05
N GLU A 95 -0.06 -1.40 -6.72
CA GLU A 95 -0.49 -0.01 -6.58
C GLU A 95 -1.27 0.48 -7.80
N PHE A 96 -2.30 1.27 -7.53
CA PHE A 96 -3.16 1.89 -8.54
C PHE A 96 -3.34 3.37 -8.26
N LEU A 97 -3.35 4.16 -9.34
CA LEU A 97 -3.86 5.53 -9.30
C LEU A 97 -5.36 5.51 -9.57
N ILE A 98 -6.09 6.41 -8.94
CA ILE A 98 -7.54 6.58 -9.12
C ILE A 98 -7.77 7.97 -9.66
N ASP A 99 -8.42 8.11 -10.82
CA ASP A 99 -8.79 9.38 -11.40
C ASP A 99 -10.13 9.93 -10.85
N LYS A 100 -10.55 11.09 -11.35
CA LYS A 100 -11.80 11.75 -10.96
C LYS A 100 -13.07 10.96 -11.29
N ASP A 101 -13.00 10.03 -12.22
CA ASP A 101 -14.11 9.19 -12.65
C ASP A 101 -14.12 7.83 -11.90
N GLY A 102 -13.18 7.63 -10.99
CA GLY A 102 -13.00 6.40 -10.22
C GLY A 102 -12.34 5.27 -11.01
N THR A 103 -11.71 5.58 -12.13
CA THR A 103 -10.99 4.61 -12.94
C THR A 103 -9.66 4.26 -12.28
N PHE A 104 -9.38 2.96 -12.19
CA PHE A 104 -8.11 2.44 -11.67
C PHE A 104 -7.08 2.31 -12.78
N TYR A 105 -5.93 2.92 -12.57
CA TYR A 105 -4.75 2.79 -13.44
C TYR A 105 -3.66 2.06 -12.70
N PHE A 106 -3.27 0.88 -13.19
CA PHE A 106 -2.14 0.13 -12.66
C PHE A 106 -0.88 1.01 -12.70
N MET A 107 -0.19 1.10 -11.59
CA MET A 107 1.04 1.87 -11.45
C MET A 107 2.26 0.95 -11.39
N GLU A 108 2.33 0.13 -10.35
CA GLU A 108 3.43 -0.82 -10.17
C GLU A 108 3.05 -2.03 -9.32
N THR A 109 3.91 -3.04 -9.35
CA THR A 109 3.88 -4.16 -8.41
C THR A 109 5.21 -4.22 -7.67
N ASN A 110 5.12 -4.19 -6.36
CA ASN A 110 6.23 -4.42 -5.45
C ASN A 110 6.26 -5.90 -5.09
N PHE A 111 7.30 -6.62 -5.51
CA PHE A 111 7.48 -8.06 -5.24
C PHE A 111 8.13 -8.29 -3.87
N ARG A 112 7.53 -7.75 -2.85
CA ARG A 112 7.98 -7.78 -1.45
C ARG A 112 6.85 -7.38 -0.52
N ALA A 113 7.01 -7.65 0.78
CA ALA A 113 6.19 -7.02 1.82
C ALA A 113 6.36 -5.49 1.78
N SER A 114 5.25 -4.78 1.88
CA SER A 114 5.23 -3.32 1.96
C SER A 114 5.31 -2.83 3.40
N ALA A 115 5.39 -1.52 3.58
CA ALA A 115 5.27 -0.89 4.90
C ALA A 115 3.89 -1.09 5.54
N TRP A 116 2.88 -1.42 4.73
CA TRP A 116 1.48 -1.61 5.14
C TRP A 116 1.18 -3.04 5.61
N ASN A 117 2.12 -3.97 5.49
CA ASN A 117 1.97 -5.39 5.86
C ASN A 117 1.31 -5.64 7.24
N PRO A 118 1.50 -4.79 8.27
CA PRO A 118 0.78 -4.96 9.54
C PRO A 118 -0.75 -4.99 9.41
N THR A 119 -1.34 -4.39 8.38
CA THR A 119 -2.79 -4.36 8.16
C THR A 119 -3.39 -5.76 8.04
N GLY A 120 -2.68 -6.70 7.42
CA GLY A 120 -3.10 -8.09 7.32
C GLY A 120 -3.28 -8.76 8.68
N LYS A 121 -2.38 -8.49 9.64
CA LYS A 121 -2.51 -8.99 11.03
C LYS A 121 -3.81 -8.47 11.68
N PHE A 122 -4.11 -7.19 11.51
CA PHE A 122 -5.32 -6.56 12.08
C PHE A 122 -6.61 -6.98 11.36
N ALA A 123 -6.50 -7.41 10.11
CA ALA A 123 -7.58 -8.06 9.35
C ALA A 123 -7.80 -9.54 9.77
N GLY A 124 -6.96 -10.09 10.65
CA GLY A 124 -6.98 -11.50 11.05
C GLY A 124 -6.32 -12.44 10.03
N MET A 125 -5.55 -11.88 9.10
CA MET A 125 -4.88 -12.59 8.01
C MET A 125 -3.41 -12.14 7.94
N PRO A 126 -2.54 -12.55 8.89
CA PRO A 126 -1.13 -12.17 8.90
C PRO A 126 -0.43 -12.72 7.65
N LEU A 127 -0.03 -11.82 6.76
CA LEU A 127 0.35 -12.08 5.38
C LEU A 127 1.58 -13.00 5.25
N ASP A 128 2.59 -12.74 6.06
CA ASP A 128 3.82 -13.53 6.14
C ASP A 128 3.57 -14.98 6.58
N TYR A 129 2.76 -15.15 7.63
CA TYR A 129 2.35 -16.47 8.11
C TYR A 129 1.53 -17.24 7.07
N LEU A 130 0.56 -16.58 6.43
CA LEU A 130 -0.31 -17.22 5.43
C LEU A 130 0.48 -17.65 4.20
N TRP A 131 1.44 -16.84 3.76
CA TRP A 131 2.32 -17.20 2.66
C TRP A 131 3.16 -18.44 3.00
N VAL A 132 3.83 -18.47 4.15
CA VAL A 132 4.62 -19.64 4.59
C VAL A 132 3.73 -20.89 4.69
N LYS A 133 2.56 -20.77 5.32
CA LYS A 133 1.58 -21.86 5.43
C LYS A 133 1.16 -22.39 4.05
N GLY A 134 0.89 -21.48 3.11
CA GLY A 134 0.52 -21.86 1.74
C GLY A 134 1.65 -22.58 1.02
N MET A 135 2.89 -22.11 1.17
CA MET A 135 4.08 -22.76 0.59
C MET A 135 4.31 -24.17 1.17
N GLU A 136 4.14 -24.33 2.48
CA GLU A 136 4.29 -25.64 3.13
C GLU A 136 3.21 -26.63 2.71
N ASN A 137 1.96 -26.17 2.56
CA ASN A 137 0.83 -27.03 2.19
C ASN A 137 0.67 -27.23 0.67
N GLY A 138 1.33 -26.42 -0.15
CA GLY A 138 1.20 -26.42 -1.61
C GLY A 138 -0.16 -25.91 -2.10
N CYS A 139 -0.95 -25.27 -1.25
CA CYS A 139 -2.25 -24.69 -1.59
C CYS A 139 -2.65 -23.57 -0.63
N ILE A 140 -3.48 -22.66 -1.11
CA ILE A 140 -4.13 -21.63 -0.28
C ILE A 140 -5.42 -22.23 0.29
N ASP A 141 -5.50 -22.31 1.61
CA ASP A 141 -6.72 -22.77 2.29
C ASP A 141 -7.76 -21.66 2.28
N SER A 142 -8.92 -21.94 1.69
CA SER A 142 -10.03 -20.98 1.64
C SER A 142 -10.53 -20.55 3.03
N SER A 143 -10.31 -21.37 4.06
CA SER A 143 -10.65 -21.05 5.45
C SER A 143 -9.75 -19.94 6.05
N ASP A 144 -8.61 -19.66 5.43
CA ASP A 144 -7.72 -18.57 5.84
C ASP A 144 -8.21 -17.20 5.34
N ARG A 145 -9.12 -17.17 4.39
CA ARG A 145 -9.77 -15.92 3.96
C ARG A 145 -10.83 -15.53 5.00
N LYS A 146 -10.56 -14.45 5.73
CA LYS A 146 -11.47 -13.92 6.75
C LYS A 146 -12.22 -12.72 6.23
N GLU A 147 -13.49 -12.62 6.62
CA GLU A 147 -14.22 -11.36 6.53
C GLU A 147 -13.86 -10.47 7.72
N PHE A 148 -13.73 -9.19 7.48
CA PHE A 148 -13.46 -8.20 8.53
C PHE A 148 -14.17 -6.88 8.23
N GLU A 149 -14.55 -6.18 9.29
CA GLU A 149 -15.09 -4.82 9.18
C GLU A 149 -14.00 -3.83 8.78
N PRO A 150 -14.29 -2.89 7.88
CA PRO A 150 -13.35 -1.85 7.51
C PRO A 150 -12.76 -1.12 8.72
N PHE A 151 -11.51 -0.75 8.63
CA PHE A 151 -10.81 -0.02 9.68
C PHE A 151 -9.80 0.97 9.09
N THR A 152 -9.21 1.81 9.94
CA THR A 152 -8.13 2.70 9.52
C THR A 152 -6.79 2.21 10.01
N SER A 153 -5.75 2.45 9.20
CA SER A 153 -4.36 2.19 9.54
C SER A 153 -3.53 3.46 9.42
N MET A 154 -2.54 3.62 10.29
CA MET A 154 -1.72 4.82 10.34
C MET A 154 -0.25 4.48 10.61
N SER A 155 0.65 4.99 9.76
CA SER A 155 2.07 5.11 10.10
C SER A 155 2.25 6.38 10.92
N GLU A 156 2.03 6.27 12.21
CA GLU A 156 1.73 7.39 13.10
C GLU A 156 2.84 8.45 13.17
N VAL A 157 4.10 8.05 13.11
CA VAL A 157 5.23 8.98 13.17
C VAL A 157 5.31 9.81 11.91
N ILE A 158 5.19 9.16 10.75
CA ILE A 158 5.23 9.83 9.45
C ILE A 158 3.98 10.70 9.29
N ASP A 159 2.82 10.20 9.71
CA ASP A 159 1.56 10.95 9.63
C ASP A 159 1.59 12.21 10.52
N TYR A 160 2.14 12.10 11.73
CA TYR A 160 2.33 13.26 12.61
C TYR A 160 3.18 14.35 11.92
N GLY A 161 4.33 13.97 11.38
CA GLY A 161 5.22 14.91 10.68
C GLY A 161 4.53 15.56 9.47
N LYS A 162 3.76 14.79 8.68
CA LYS A 162 3.08 15.33 7.48
C LYS A 162 1.86 16.17 7.83
N ARG A 163 1.01 15.73 8.76
CA ARG A 163 -0.26 16.40 9.04
C ARG A 163 -0.16 17.48 10.13
N VAL A 164 0.53 17.21 11.23
CA VAL A 164 0.60 18.16 12.34
C VAL A 164 1.71 19.19 12.10
N GLU A 165 2.94 18.77 11.87
CA GLU A 165 4.04 19.69 11.59
C GLU A 165 3.87 20.39 10.24
N GLY A 166 3.28 19.71 9.25
CA GLY A 166 2.90 20.30 7.98
C GLY A 166 1.70 21.25 8.04
N GLY A 167 1.06 21.39 9.22
CA GLY A 167 -0.04 22.34 9.44
C GLY A 167 -1.36 21.96 8.80
N MET A 168 -1.57 20.70 8.42
CA MET A 168 -2.83 20.23 7.82
C MET A 168 -3.92 20.04 8.86
N VAL A 169 -3.58 19.59 10.07
CA VAL A 169 -4.49 19.39 11.20
C VAL A 169 -3.82 19.85 12.49
N ASN A 170 -4.62 20.17 13.52
CA ASN A 170 -4.06 20.42 14.84
C ASN A 170 -3.82 19.08 15.59
N ILE A 171 -3.02 19.16 16.65
CA ILE A 171 -2.64 17.97 17.43
C ILE A 171 -3.85 17.26 18.06
N ALA A 172 -4.91 17.97 18.44
CA ALA A 172 -6.09 17.37 19.04
C ALA A 172 -6.92 16.58 18.02
N GLU A 173 -6.96 17.02 16.77
CA GLU A 173 -7.54 16.28 15.66
C GLU A 173 -6.73 15.04 15.35
N TRP A 174 -5.41 15.18 15.27
CA TRP A 174 -4.52 14.07 15.02
C TRP A 174 -4.61 12.98 16.10
N LEU A 175 -4.66 13.39 17.37
CA LEU A 175 -4.79 12.44 18.50
C LEU A 175 -6.13 11.67 18.47
N ARG A 176 -7.20 12.26 17.94
CA ARG A 176 -8.46 11.53 17.71
C ARG A 176 -8.28 10.46 16.64
N ASP A 177 -7.72 10.85 15.49
CA ASP A 177 -7.46 9.92 14.39
C ASP A 177 -6.54 8.77 14.81
N PHE A 178 -5.46 9.09 15.54
CA PHE A 178 -4.54 8.11 16.08
C PHE A 178 -5.22 7.13 17.04
N LYS A 179 -6.10 7.63 17.92
CA LYS A 179 -6.85 6.79 18.86
C LYS A 179 -7.85 5.88 18.17
N ASP A 180 -8.45 6.36 17.07
CA ASP A 180 -9.48 5.66 16.32
C ASP A 180 -8.87 4.69 15.29
N ALA A 181 -7.59 4.85 14.94
CA ALA A 181 -6.87 3.93 14.06
C ALA A 181 -6.70 2.56 14.73
N LYS A 182 -7.28 1.53 14.12
CA LYS A 182 -7.18 0.13 14.61
C LYS A 182 -5.78 -0.43 14.42
N CYS A 183 -5.10 -0.05 13.33
CA CYS A 183 -3.75 -0.49 13.02
C CYS A 183 -2.80 0.71 13.05
N VAL A 184 -1.90 0.73 14.00
CA VAL A 184 -0.75 1.63 14.04
C VAL A 184 0.53 0.79 13.92
N TYR A 185 1.60 1.34 13.34
CA TYR A 185 2.70 0.51 12.86
C TYR A 185 3.87 0.40 13.85
N ILE A 186 4.00 1.34 14.76
CA ILE A 186 5.13 1.41 15.69
C ILE A 186 4.66 1.28 17.14
N TYR A 187 3.53 1.92 17.48
CA TYR A 187 3.02 1.87 18.84
C TYR A 187 2.38 0.52 19.16
N ASP A 188 2.95 -0.18 20.12
CA ASP A 188 2.35 -1.36 20.76
C ASP A 188 2.38 -1.16 22.28
N LYS A 189 1.22 -1.32 22.92
CA LYS A 189 1.11 -1.18 24.40
C LYS A 189 1.87 -2.28 25.14
N GLU A 190 2.09 -3.45 24.52
CA GLU A 190 2.76 -4.61 25.10
C GLU A 190 4.26 -4.61 24.82
N ASP A 191 4.69 -3.90 23.75
CA ASP A 191 6.10 -3.66 23.43
C ASP A 191 6.32 -2.19 23.08
N ARG A 192 6.63 -1.39 24.06
CA ARG A 192 6.83 0.05 23.92
C ARG A 192 8.21 0.46 23.44
N ALA A 193 9.18 -0.46 23.45
CA ALA A 193 10.56 -0.10 23.15
C ALA A 193 10.75 0.56 21.76
N PRO A 194 10.14 0.09 20.66
CA PRO A 194 10.22 0.77 19.36
C PRO A 194 9.63 2.18 19.40
N TRP A 195 8.49 2.36 20.08
CA TRP A 195 7.85 3.66 20.23
C TRP A 195 8.70 4.64 21.03
N ASP A 196 9.23 4.20 22.16
CA ASP A 196 10.05 5.04 23.04
C ASP A 196 11.35 5.47 22.33
N GLU A 197 11.95 4.59 21.50
CA GLU A 197 13.09 4.94 20.66
C GLU A 197 12.73 6.02 19.64
N VAL A 198 11.59 5.88 18.94
CA VAL A 198 11.11 6.87 17.98
C VAL A 198 10.84 8.22 18.64
N VAL A 199 10.16 8.23 19.79
CA VAL A 199 9.85 9.48 20.51
C VAL A 199 11.12 10.20 20.95
N ASN A 200 12.12 9.46 21.43
CA ASN A 200 13.41 10.02 21.88
C ASN A 200 14.27 10.55 20.71
N ASN A 201 14.06 10.03 19.51
CA ASN A 201 14.83 10.36 18.30
C ASN A 201 13.92 10.86 17.16
N PHE A 202 12.80 11.50 17.47
CA PHE A 202 11.73 11.84 16.53
C PHE A 202 12.21 12.55 15.26
N ASP A 203 13.18 13.46 15.40
CA ASP A 203 13.73 14.22 14.27
C ASP A 203 14.42 13.34 13.19
N ASN A 204 14.80 12.10 13.55
CA ASN A 204 15.42 11.15 12.63
C ASN A 204 14.39 10.29 11.86
N PHE A 205 13.11 10.30 12.26
CA PHE A 205 12.07 9.41 11.71
C PHE A 205 10.97 10.14 10.93
N LYS A 206 10.96 11.46 10.90
CA LYS A 206 9.95 12.27 10.20
C LYS A 206 10.30 12.63 8.75
#